data_f619f490482482dbd258c7d283a1fec8
#
_entry.id   f619f490482482dbd258c7d283a1fec8
#
_cell.length_a   1.000
_cell.length_b   1.000
_cell.length_c   1.000
_cell.angle_alpha   90.00
_cell.angle_beta   90.00
_cell.angle_gamma   90.00
#
_symmetry.space_group_name_H-M   'P 1'
#
loop_
_entity.id
_entity.type
_entity.pdbx_description
1 polymer ?
#
loop_
_entity_poly.entity_id
_entity_poly.type
_entity_poly.pdbx_seq_one_letter_code
_entity_poly.pdbx_strand_id
1 'polypeptide(L)'
;MKVAAAPISWGVSEAAGWGYRMAPARVLAEMRQLGFDATELGPPGYLPQDAAARRELLQRHGLRLVAGFLAAVLHDPAFPAATRVTDEAKLLASSGAEVLVLAAAFSGGSYDAGRRLDAGEWKRLARTVREAEDIASGSGLTLAFHPHAGTAVATAEDVRMFLDATHVALCLDTGHIFLGGAEPATIVRTAADRVGHVHLKDVRTAVAARVRSGDVSYTEAVRQGLYASLGQGDLDIEGVYDRLRKAGYQGWFVLEQDTALTVEPAPQEGPAAAARQSLEYFGRIVGVK
;
A
#
# COMPACT_ATOMS: atom_id res chain seq x y z
N MET A 1 7.28 -2.44 -18.48
CA MET A 1 7.37 -1.96 -17.09
C MET A 1 6.20 -2.54 -16.32
N LYS A 2 6.38 -2.84 -15.03
CA LYS A 2 5.32 -3.41 -14.17
C LYS A 2 4.54 -2.28 -13.49
N VAL A 3 3.27 -2.04 -13.89
CA VAL A 3 2.36 -1.03 -13.31
C VAL A 3 1.08 -1.72 -12.88
N ALA A 4 0.61 -1.41 -11.68
CA ALA A 4 -0.63 -1.94 -11.13
C ALA A 4 -1.46 -0.83 -10.48
N ALA A 5 -2.73 -1.13 -10.18
CA ALA A 5 -3.58 -0.30 -9.34
C ALA A 5 -4.00 -1.06 -8.08
N ALA A 6 -4.50 -0.36 -7.08
CA ALA A 6 -5.04 -0.99 -5.88
C ALA A 6 -6.50 -0.55 -5.63
N PRO A 7 -7.36 -1.45 -5.12
CA PRO A 7 -8.77 -1.15 -4.87
C PRO A 7 -9.01 0.03 -3.91
N ILE A 8 -8.05 0.37 -3.05
CA ILE A 8 -8.13 1.52 -2.15
C ILE A 8 -8.35 2.83 -2.91
N SER A 9 -7.82 2.95 -4.14
CA SER A 9 -8.05 4.11 -5.00
C SER A 9 -9.51 4.26 -5.42
N TRP A 10 -10.31 3.19 -5.34
CA TRP A 10 -11.76 3.18 -5.55
C TRP A 10 -12.58 3.14 -4.26
N GLY A 11 -12.02 3.62 -3.15
CA GLY A 11 -12.72 3.69 -1.86
C GLY A 11 -12.85 2.34 -1.14
N VAL A 12 -12.09 1.33 -1.54
CA VAL A 12 -12.15 -0.02 -0.98
C VAL A 12 -11.10 -0.20 0.10
N SER A 13 -11.50 -0.08 1.36
CA SER A 13 -10.65 -0.19 2.55
C SER A 13 -11.17 -1.24 3.53
N GLU A 14 -10.27 -1.76 4.37
CA GLU A 14 -10.61 -2.60 5.53
C GLU A 14 -11.02 -1.77 6.75
N ALA A 15 -10.69 -0.48 6.78
CA ALA A 15 -10.96 0.37 7.91
C ALA A 15 -12.47 0.60 8.11
N ALA A 16 -12.94 0.36 9.34
CA ALA A 16 -14.35 0.57 9.69
C ALA A 16 -14.74 2.05 9.52
N GLY A 17 -15.90 2.30 8.91
CA GLY A 17 -16.39 3.66 8.68
C GLY A 17 -15.63 4.47 7.65
N TRP A 18 -14.81 3.81 6.80
CA TRP A 18 -14.05 4.47 5.74
C TRP A 18 -14.93 5.23 4.76
N GLY A 19 -16.03 4.61 4.31
CA GLY A 19 -16.97 5.23 3.38
C GLY A 19 -17.70 4.20 2.52
N TYR A 20 -18.25 4.65 1.38
CA TYR A 20 -18.89 3.77 0.40
C TYR A 20 -17.85 2.88 -0.27
N ARG A 21 -18.14 1.58 -0.33
CA ARG A 21 -17.25 0.56 -0.89
C ARG A 21 -17.78 0.11 -2.26
N MET A 22 -17.06 0.42 -3.32
CA MET A 22 -17.44 0.02 -4.67
C MET A 22 -17.35 -1.50 -4.86
N ALA A 23 -18.26 -2.07 -5.68
CA ALA A 23 -18.32 -3.49 -5.96
C ALA A 23 -17.09 -3.98 -6.78
N PRO A 24 -16.57 -5.20 -6.50
CA PRO A 24 -15.35 -5.72 -7.16
C PRO A 24 -15.44 -5.71 -8.69
N ALA A 25 -16.54 -6.21 -9.25
CA ALA A 25 -16.71 -6.31 -10.71
C ALA A 25 -16.60 -4.94 -11.39
N ARG A 26 -17.11 -3.87 -10.76
CA ARG A 26 -17.03 -2.53 -11.29
C ARG A 26 -15.59 -2.00 -11.21
N VAL A 27 -14.95 -2.13 -10.05
CA VAL A 27 -13.57 -1.65 -9.85
C VAL A 27 -12.61 -2.33 -10.84
N LEU A 28 -12.67 -3.66 -10.96
CA LEU A 28 -11.84 -4.40 -11.90
C LEU A 28 -12.11 -4.03 -13.36
N ALA A 29 -13.37 -3.79 -13.73
CA ALA A 29 -13.74 -3.33 -15.07
C ALA A 29 -13.16 -1.95 -15.37
N GLU A 30 -13.26 -1.00 -14.43
CA GLU A 30 -12.70 0.36 -14.60
C GLU A 30 -11.17 0.31 -14.67
N MET A 31 -10.48 -0.48 -13.82
CA MET A 31 -9.02 -0.67 -13.94
C MET A 31 -8.63 -1.17 -15.33
N ARG A 32 -9.32 -2.19 -15.85
CA ARG A 32 -9.03 -2.74 -17.18
C ARG A 32 -9.30 -1.73 -18.29
N GLN A 33 -10.40 -0.99 -18.22
CA GLN A 33 -10.75 0.06 -19.21
C GLN A 33 -9.74 1.20 -19.25
N LEU A 34 -9.09 1.50 -18.11
CA LEU A 34 -8.01 2.48 -18.03
C LEU A 34 -6.68 1.96 -18.58
N GLY A 35 -6.55 0.65 -18.80
CA GLY A 35 -5.33 0.03 -19.35
C GLY A 35 -4.43 -0.63 -18.31
N PHE A 36 -4.86 -0.78 -17.06
CA PHE A 36 -4.12 -1.59 -16.11
C PHE A 36 -4.21 -3.08 -16.48
N ASP A 37 -3.10 -3.80 -16.35
CA ASP A 37 -3.01 -5.24 -16.52
C ASP A 37 -2.86 -5.99 -15.19
N ALA A 38 -2.79 -5.26 -14.08
CA ALA A 38 -2.54 -5.82 -12.76
C ALA A 38 -3.23 -5.01 -11.65
N THR A 39 -3.56 -5.71 -10.57
CA THR A 39 -4.18 -5.13 -9.37
C THR A 39 -3.60 -5.75 -8.10
N GLU A 40 -3.77 -5.08 -6.97
CA GLU A 40 -3.67 -5.68 -5.64
C GLU A 40 -5.00 -6.30 -5.19
N LEU A 41 -4.93 -7.12 -4.13
CA LEU A 41 -6.06 -7.92 -3.66
C LEU A 41 -7.23 -7.08 -3.10
N GLY A 42 -6.91 -5.95 -2.46
CA GLY A 42 -7.86 -5.24 -1.61
C GLY A 42 -8.08 -5.94 -0.25
N PRO A 43 -8.99 -5.43 0.58
CA PRO A 43 -9.20 -5.92 1.92
C PRO A 43 -9.81 -7.33 1.97
N PRO A 44 -9.70 -8.03 3.12
CA PRO A 44 -10.26 -9.37 3.30
C PRO A 44 -11.73 -9.46 2.91
N GLY A 45 -12.07 -10.48 2.09
CA GLY A 45 -13.43 -10.72 1.60
C GLY A 45 -13.89 -9.77 0.48
N TYR A 46 -13.05 -8.91 -0.04
CA TYR A 46 -13.38 -8.08 -1.20
C TYR A 46 -13.42 -8.90 -2.49
N LEU A 47 -12.38 -9.66 -2.78
CA LEU A 47 -12.39 -10.66 -3.83
C LEU A 47 -12.78 -12.04 -3.25
N PRO A 48 -13.25 -12.99 -4.09
CA PRO A 48 -13.62 -14.33 -3.63
C PRO A 48 -12.52 -15.03 -2.83
N GLN A 49 -12.90 -15.66 -1.72
CA GLN A 49 -11.96 -16.42 -0.88
C GLN A 49 -11.48 -17.71 -1.58
N ASP A 50 -12.37 -18.33 -2.37
CA ASP A 50 -12.00 -19.47 -3.19
C ASP A 50 -11.02 -19.08 -4.29
N ALA A 51 -9.91 -19.81 -4.40
CA ALA A 51 -8.82 -19.49 -5.31
C ALA A 51 -9.22 -19.63 -6.79
N ALA A 52 -10.10 -20.58 -7.13
CA ALA A 52 -10.55 -20.76 -8.52
C ALA A 52 -11.49 -19.63 -8.92
N ALA A 53 -12.48 -19.31 -8.07
CA ALA A 53 -13.42 -18.21 -8.31
C ALA A 53 -12.71 -16.86 -8.40
N ARG A 54 -11.68 -16.63 -7.56
CA ARG A 54 -10.87 -15.40 -7.60
C ARG A 54 -10.07 -15.30 -8.90
N ARG A 55 -9.39 -16.37 -9.32
CA ARG A 55 -8.66 -16.39 -10.59
C ARG A 55 -9.60 -16.18 -11.78
N GLU A 56 -10.76 -16.84 -11.79
CA GLU A 56 -11.76 -16.66 -12.83
C GLU A 56 -12.25 -15.21 -12.92
N LEU A 57 -12.52 -14.58 -11.77
CA LEU A 57 -12.95 -13.18 -11.73
C LEU A 57 -11.88 -12.26 -12.33
N LEU A 58 -10.62 -12.42 -11.91
CA LEU A 58 -9.51 -11.62 -12.43
C LEU A 58 -9.28 -11.86 -13.94
N GLN A 59 -9.33 -13.10 -14.38
CA GLN A 59 -9.19 -13.47 -15.81
C GLN A 59 -10.29 -12.85 -16.67
N ARG A 60 -11.56 -12.87 -16.21
CA ARG A 60 -12.68 -12.21 -16.92
C ARG A 60 -12.44 -10.72 -17.16
N HIS A 61 -11.71 -10.06 -16.26
CA HIS A 61 -11.33 -8.66 -16.41
C HIS A 61 -9.94 -8.47 -17.02
N GLY A 62 -9.21 -9.55 -17.38
CA GLY A 62 -7.87 -9.46 -17.96
C GLY A 62 -6.83 -8.86 -17.02
N LEU A 63 -6.99 -9.05 -15.70
CA LEU A 63 -6.09 -8.54 -14.66
C LEU A 63 -5.32 -9.67 -13.98
N ARG A 64 -4.06 -9.40 -13.60
CA ARG A 64 -3.26 -10.27 -12.73
C ARG A 64 -3.27 -9.73 -11.30
N LEU A 65 -3.27 -10.63 -10.32
CA LEU A 65 -2.99 -10.25 -8.94
C LEU A 65 -1.47 -10.16 -8.74
N VAL A 66 -0.98 -9.07 -8.15
CA VAL A 66 0.47 -8.87 -7.95
C VAL A 66 0.86 -8.83 -6.50
N ALA A 67 0.00 -8.31 -5.63
CA ALA A 67 0.25 -8.23 -4.21
C ALA A 67 -1.06 -8.21 -3.40
N GLY A 68 -0.93 -8.35 -2.08
CA GLY A 68 -2.01 -8.12 -1.13
C GLY A 68 -1.48 -7.48 0.14
N PHE A 69 -2.27 -6.59 0.71
CA PHE A 69 -1.95 -5.87 1.93
C PHE A 69 -2.55 -6.57 3.16
N LEU A 70 -1.69 -6.82 4.15
CA LEU A 70 -2.06 -7.36 5.46
C LEU A 70 -1.65 -6.39 6.57
N ALA A 71 -2.61 -5.82 7.26
CA ALA A 71 -2.39 -5.13 8.52
C ALA A 71 -2.54 -6.12 9.69
N ALA A 72 -1.45 -6.37 10.44
CA ALA A 72 -1.43 -7.32 11.55
C ALA A 72 -0.76 -6.75 12.79
N VAL A 73 -1.19 -7.16 13.98
CA VAL A 73 -0.54 -6.81 15.24
C VAL A 73 0.71 -7.66 15.40
N LEU A 74 1.89 -7.05 15.28
CA LEU A 74 3.19 -7.74 15.25
C LEU A 74 4.01 -7.60 16.54
N HIS A 75 3.64 -6.67 17.40
CA HIS A 75 4.36 -6.29 18.62
C HIS A 75 3.78 -6.92 19.89
N ASP A 76 2.60 -7.54 19.83
CA ASP A 76 1.88 -8.11 20.95
C ASP A 76 1.71 -9.64 20.77
N PRO A 77 2.27 -10.46 21.68
CA PRO A 77 2.19 -11.92 21.60
C PRO A 77 0.78 -12.49 21.79
N ALA A 78 -0.18 -11.69 22.27
CA ALA A 78 -1.58 -12.12 22.38
C ALA A 78 -2.27 -12.28 21.01
N PHE A 79 -1.67 -11.76 19.93
CA PHE A 79 -2.23 -11.84 18.60
C PHE A 79 -1.47 -12.88 17.74
N PRO A 80 -2.19 -13.77 17.01
CA PRO A 80 -1.60 -14.85 16.23
C PRO A 80 -1.05 -14.36 14.87
N ALA A 81 -0.03 -13.51 14.86
CA ALA A 81 0.55 -12.92 13.67
C ALA A 81 1.00 -13.99 12.65
N ALA A 82 1.69 -15.03 13.08
CA ALA A 82 2.19 -16.10 12.20
C ALA A 82 1.04 -16.82 11.46
N THR A 83 -0.07 -17.11 12.14
CA THR A 83 -1.24 -17.73 11.51
C THR A 83 -1.82 -16.82 10.44
N ARG A 84 -2.03 -15.52 10.74
CA ARG A 84 -2.57 -14.56 9.79
C ARG A 84 -1.67 -14.39 8.56
N VAL A 85 -0.35 -14.31 8.76
CA VAL A 85 0.63 -14.22 7.68
C VAL A 85 0.61 -15.50 6.82
N THR A 86 0.52 -16.69 7.47
CA THR A 86 0.44 -17.97 6.75
C THR A 86 -0.81 -18.07 5.88
N ASP A 87 -1.96 -17.67 6.40
CA ASP A 87 -3.23 -17.73 5.66
C ASP A 87 -3.22 -16.76 4.48
N GLU A 88 -2.73 -15.53 4.68
CA GLU A 88 -2.60 -14.54 3.62
C GLU A 88 -1.58 -14.96 2.56
N ALA A 89 -0.42 -15.50 2.97
CA ALA A 89 0.59 -15.99 2.05
C ALA A 89 0.06 -17.12 1.16
N LYS A 90 -0.69 -18.09 1.73
CA LYS A 90 -1.35 -19.15 0.96
C LYS A 90 -2.37 -18.59 -0.04
N LEU A 91 -3.18 -17.62 0.39
CA LEU A 91 -4.18 -16.98 -0.45
C LEU A 91 -3.51 -16.27 -1.63
N LEU A 92 -2.46 -15.49 -1.38
CA LEU A 92 -1.72 -14.74 -2.40
C LEU A 92 -1.01 -15.69 -3.37
N ALA A 93 -0.25 -16.66 -2.87
CA ALA A 93 0.46 -17.65 -3.68
C ALA A 93 -0.49 -18.44 -4.59
N SER A 94 -1.65 -18.88 -4.05
CA SER A 94 -2.67 -19.58 -4.84
C SER A 94 -3.31 -18.73 -5.94
N SER A 95 -3.12 -17.42 -5.89
CA SER A 95 -3.63 -16.45 -6.88
C SER A 95 -2.57 -15.97 -7.87
N GLY A 96 -1.32 -16.43 -7.70
CA GLY A 96 -0.20 -16.03 -8.55
C GLY A 96 0.37 -14.64 -8.22
N ALA A 97 0.11 -14.12 -7.01
CA ALA A 97 0.75 -12.89 -6.53
C ALA A 97 2.25 -13.09 -6.31
N GLU A 98 3.00 -11.99 -6.35
CA GLU A 98 4.45 -11.97 -6.18
C GLU A 98 4.85 -11.41 -4.79
N VAL A 99 3.99 -10.58 -4.17
CA VAL A 99 4.34 -9.80 -2.97
C VAL A 99 3.26 -9.90 -1.90
N LEU A 100 3.69 -10.07 -0.64
CA LEU A 100 2.89 -9.83 0.55
C LEU A 100 3.33 -8.50 1.17
N VAL A 101 2.45 -7.51 1.16
CA VAL A 101 2.66 -6.20 1.78
C VAL A 101 2.17 -6.26 3.23
N LEU A 102 3.07 -6.06 4.20
CA LEU A 102 2.78 -6.22 5.62
C LEU A 102 2.93 -4.92 6.39
N ALA A 103 1.89 -4.48 7.09
CA ALA A 103 1.92 -3.34 8.01
C ALA A 103 1.70 -3.77 9.47
N ALA A 104 2.35 -3.06 10.40
CA ALA A 104 2.28 -3.35 11.84
C ALA A 104 1.13 -2.59 12.51
N ALA A 105 -0.09 -3.10 12.39
CA ALA A 105 -1.28 -2.49 12.98
C ALA A 105 -1.27 -2.50 14.51
N PHE A 106 -2.06 -1.62 15.10
CA PHE A 106 -2.52 -1.75 16.48
C PHE A 106 -3.84 -2.53 16.55
N SER A 107 -4.14 -3.07 17.73
CA SER A 107 -5.45 -3.68 18.00
C SER A 107 -6.55 -2.63 17.91
N GLY A 108 -7.69 -2.97 17.27
CA GLY A 108 -8.83 -2.05 17.11
C GLY A 108 -9.03 -1.49 15.71
N GLY A 109 -8.08 -1.66 14.78
CA GLY A 109 -8.28 -1.40 13.34
C GLY A 109 -8.46 0.08 12.94
N SER A 110 -8.07 1.03 13.80
CA SER A 110 -8.11 2.46 13.50
C SER A 110 -6.73 2.95 13.08
N TYR A 111 -6.68 3.75 12.02
CA TYR A 111 -5.47 4.47 11.59
C TYR A 111 -5.32 5.87 12.24
N ASP A 112 -6.25 6.25 13.11
CA ASP A 112 -6.23 7.53 13.83
C ASP A 112 -5.69 7.42 15.27
N ALA A 113 -5.36 6.20 15.75
CA ALA A 113 -4.97 5.92 17.12
C ALA A 113 -3.59 5.23 17.21
N GLY A 114 -2.56 5.92 16.74
CA GLY A 114 -1.17 5.44 16.85
C GLY A 114 -0.55 5.76 18.22
N ARG A 115 0.42 4.93 18.65
CA ARG A 115 1.28 5.19 19.80
C ARG A 115 2.71 4.73 19.49
N ARG A 116 3.66 5.16 20.30
CA ARG A 116 5.03 4.63 20.22
C ARG A 116 5.13 3.26 20.89
N LEU A 117 5.92 2.38 20.32
CA LEU A 117 6.28 1.10 20.93
C LEU A 117 7.39 1.29 21.98
N ASP A 118 7.35 0.49 23.05
CA ASP A 118 8.48 0.36 23.95
C ASP A 118 9.60 -0.53 23.35
N ALA A 119 10.76 -0.59 24.00
CA ALA A 119 11.91 -1.37 23.52
C ALA A 119 11.63 -2.88 23.43
N GLY A 120 10.77 -3.42 24.31
CA GLY A 120 10.38 -4.81 24.30
C GLY A 120 9.43 -5.12 23.14
N GLU A 121 8.48 -4.26 22.90
CA GLU A 121 7.57 -4.32 21.76
C GLU A 121 8.31 -4.22 20.42
N TRP A 122 9.28 -3.31 20.30
CA TRP A 122 10.16 -3.22 19.12
C TRP A 122 10.94 -4.49 18.84
N LYS A 123 11.53 -5.11 19.87
CA LYS A 123 12.24 -6.40 19.73
C LYS A 123 11.29 -7.49 19.23
N ARG A 124 10.06 -7.54 19.75
CA ARG A 124 9.04 -8.48 19.29
C ARG A 124 8.65 -8.22 17.85
N LEU A 125 8.32 -6.97 17.50
CA LEU A 125 7.98 -6.57 16.13
C LEU A 125 9.06 -7.02 15.15
N ALA A 126 10.34 -6.68 15.41
CA ALA A 126 11.44 -7.05 14.52
C ALA A 126 11.62 -8.56 14.37
N ARG A 127 11.38 -9.34 15.44
CA ARG A 127 11.38 -10.81 15.37
C ARG A 127 10.21 -11.35 14.56
N THR A 128 8.98 -10.88 14.84
CA THR A 128 7.76 -11.32 14.17
C THR A 128 7.79 -10.99 12.68
N VAL A 129 8.37 -9.85 12.28
CA VAL A 129 8.53 -9.48 10.87
C VAL A 129 9.50 -10.43 10.14
N ARG A 130 10.59 -10.87 10.78
CA ARG A 130 11.50 -11.89 10.21
C ARG A 130 10.82 -13.25 10.08
N GLU A 131 10.06 -13.68 11.10
CA GLU A 131 9.24 -14.90 11.03
C GLU A 131 8.21 -14.81 9.87
N ALA A 132 7.62 -13.63 9.65
CA ALA A 132 6.71 -13.38 8.54
C ALA A 132 7.42 -13.44 7.17
N GLU A 133 8.67 -12.97 7.08
CA GLU A 133 9.50 -13.08 5.87
C GLU A 133 9.78 -14.55 5.52
N ASP A 134 10.14 -15.37 6.52
CA ASP A 134 10.36 -16.82 6.33
C ASP A 134 9.08 -17.51 5.81
N ILE A 135 7.92 -17.17 6.36
CA ILE A 135 6.62 -17.71 5.92
C ILE A 135 6.30 -17.29 4.48
N ALA A 136 6.46 -16.01 4.14
CA ALA A 136 6.21 -15.49 2.81
C ALA A 136 7.15 -16.14 1.78
N SER A 137 8.44 -16.19 2.08
CA SER A 137 9.47 -16.83 1.23
C SER A 137 9.20 -18.31 1.03
N GLY A 138 8.78 -19.03 2.07
CA GLY A 138 8.36 -20.43 1.98
C GLY A 138 7.13 -20.66 1.08
N SER A 139 6.37 -19.60 0.82
CA SER A 139 5.23 -19.59 -0.11
C SER A 139 5.57 -19.03 -1.50
N GLY A 140 6.83 -18.69 -1.77
CA GLY A 140 7.31 -18.12 -3.02
C GLY A 140 6.99 -16.62 -3.18
N LEU A 141 6.71 -15.92 -2.08
CA LEU A 141 6.40 -14.49 -2.08
C LEU A 141 7.57 -13.66 -1.53
N THR A 142 7.71 -12.44 -2.01
CA THR A 142 8.51 -11.41 -1.34
C THR A 142 7.65 -10.77 -0.24
N LEU A 143 8.15 -10.73 1.01
CA LEU A 143 7.57 -9.86 2.03
C LEU A 143 8.08 -8.45 1.82
N ALA A 144 7.18 -7.47 1.68
CA ALA A 144 7.51 -6.04 1.67
C ALA A 144 6.83 -5.36 2.87
N PHE A 145 7.64 -4.93 3.84
CA PHE A 145 7.12 -4.24 5.02
C PHE A 145 6.72 -2.81 4.70
N HIS A 146 5.51 -2.44 5.07
CA HIS A 146 4.88 -1.17 4.70
C HIS A 146 4.75 -0.25 5.94
N PRO A 147 5.61 0.76 6.10
CA PRO A 147 5.36 1.84 7.03
C PRO A 147 4.06 2.57 6.64
N HIS A 148 3.12 2.67 7.58
CA HIS A 148 1.79 3.21 7.29
C HIS A 148 1.32 4.14 8.40
N ALA A 149 0.67 5.24 8.05
CA ALA A 149 0.08 6.17 9.02
C ALA A 149 -0.83 5.44 10.01
N GLY A 150 -0.73 5.78 11.29
CA GLY A 150 -1.52 5.17 12.36
C GLY A 150 -1.12 3.75 12.75
N THR A 151 -0.03 3.21 12.20
CA THR A 151 0.53 1.91 12.59
C THR A 151 1.73 2.07 13.54
N ALA A 152 2.29 0.95 13.99
CA ALA A 152 3.43 0.93 14.90
C ALA A 152 4.75 1.37 14.24
N VAL A 153 4.81 1.42 12.91
CA VAL A 153 5.94 1.96 12.14
C VAL A 153 5.36 2.98 11.16
N ALA A 154 5.36 4.24 11.56
CA ALA A 154 4.72 5.33 10.82
C ALA A 154 5.62 6.55 10.61
N THR A 155 6.52 6.85 11.56
CA THR A 155 7.35 8.06 11.50
C THR A 155 8.70 7.79 10.81
N ALA A 156 9.38 8.87 10.41
CA ALA A 156 10.74 8.81 9.87
C ALA A 156 11.71 8.08 10.82
N GLU A 157 11.55 8.28 12.15
CA GLU A 157 12.33 7.59 13.17
C GLU A 157 12.03 6.09 13.19
N ASP A 158 10.74 5.71 13.12
CA ASP A 158 10.33 4.32 13.11
C ASP A 158 10.86 3.59 11.86
N VAL A 159 10.80 4.23 10.69
CA VAL A 159 11.36 3.69 9.43
C VAL A 159 12.86 3.45 9.56
N ARG A 160 13.61 4.41 10.12
CA ARG A 160 15.03 4.23 10.35
C ARG A 160 15.30 3.08 11.31
N MET A 161 14.59 3.03 12.44
CA MET A 161 14.71 1.92 13.42
C MET A 161 14.41 0.56 12.79
N PHE A 162 13.39 0.49 11.92
CA PHE A 162 13.03 -0.74 11.19
C PHE A 162 14.16 -1.18 10.25
N LEU A 163 14.71 -0.26 9.47
CA LEU A 163 15.82 -0.53 8.54
C LEU A 163 17.09 -0.98 9.28
N ASP A 164 17.38 -0.40 10.45
CA ASP A 164 18.50 -0.79 11.30
C ASP A 164 18.30 -2.16 11.98
N ALA A 165 17.06 -2.51 12.34
CA ALA A 165 16.74 -3.72 13.11
C ALA A 165 16.47 -4.96 12.26
N THR A 166 16.20 -4.81 10.95
CA THR A 166 15.82 -5.92 10.07
C THR A 166 16.52 -5.85 8.72
N HIS A 167 16.48 -6.93 7.95
CA HIS A 167 16.89 -6.97 6.53
C HIS A 167 15.68 -7.17 5.60
N VAL A 168 14.46 -7.19 6.14
CA VAL A 168 13.22 -7.37 5.40
C VAL A 168 13.03 -6.24 4.39
N ALA A 169 12.59 -6.58 3.18
CA ALA A 169 12.36 -5.59 2.14
C ALA A 169 11.26 -4.59 2.54
N LEU A 170 11.40 -3.37 2.02
CA LEU A 170 10.50 -2.26 2.26
C LEU A 170 9.47 -2.14 1.12
N CYS A 171 8.21 -1.97 1.44
CA CYS A 171 7.26 -1.34 0.55
C CYS A 171 7.44 0.18 0.67
N LEU A 172 8.04 0.79 -0.34
CA LEU A 172 8.21 2.24 -0.40
C LEU A 172 6.88 2.87 -0.84
N ASP A 173 6.12 3.36 0.13
CA ASP A 173 4.94 4.20 -0.15
C ASP A 173 5.32 5.67 -0.03
N THR A 174 5.26 6.40 -1.15
CA THR A 174 5.69 7.81 -1.17
C THR A 174 4.84 8.69 -0.28
N GLY A 175 3.54 8.44 -0.19
CA GLY A 175 2.62 9.22 0.62
C GLY A 175 2.79 8.96 2.12
N HIS A 176 2.82 7.70 2.55
CA HIS A 176 2.97 7.36 3.96
C HIS A 176 4.35 7.72 4.51
N ILE A 177 5.41 7.52 3.75
CA ILE A 177 6.78 7.95 4.11
C ILE A 177 6.81 9.47 4.32
N PHE A 178 6.23 10.24 3.38
CA PHE A 178 6.15 11.69 3.51
C PHE A 178 5.32 12.13 4.71
N LEU A 179 4.15 11.51 4.92
CA LEU A 179 3.28 11.80 6.06
C LEU A 179 3.97 11.51 7.39
N GLY A 180 4.81 10.49 7.45
CA GLY A 180 5.66 10.15 8.59
C GLY A 180 6.84 11.11 8.83
N GLY A 181 7.03 12.11 7.97
CA GLY A 181 8.06 13.14 8.09
C GLY A 181 9.41 12.81 7.44
N ALA A 182 9.46 11.78 6.57
CA ALA A 182 10.63 11.48 5.75
C ALA A 182 10.40 11.84 4.29
N GLU A 183 11.46 12.26 3.59
CA GLU A 183 11.42 12.44 2.14
C GLU A 183 11.61 11.09 1.45
N PRO A 184 10.66 10.63 0.60
CA PRO A 184 10.76 9.35 -0.10
C PRO A 184 12.06 9.21 -0.90
N ALA A 185 12.50 10.27 -1.57
CA ALA A 185 13.75 10.31 -2.30
C ALA A 185 14.99 10.07 -1.40
N THR A 186 14.91 10.42 -0.12
CA THR A 186 16.00 10.16 0.83
C THR A 186 16.04 8.69 1.20
N ILE A 187 14.88 8.04 1.41
CA ILE A 187 14.82 6.59 1.65
C ILE A 187 15.41 5.83 0.46
N VAL A 188 15.02 6.19 -0.77
CA VAL A 188 15.62 5.55 -1.97
C VAL A 188 17.13 5.74 -2.02
N ARG A 189 17.64 6.92 -1.69
CA ARG A 189 19.09 7.17 -1.72
C ARG A 189 19.87 6.31 -0.72
N THR A 190 19.28 5.96 0.43
CA THR A 190 19.96 5.28 1.53
C THR A 190 19.64 3.79 1.63
N ALA A 191 18.56 3.33 1.03
CA ALA A 191 18.03 1.97 1.18
C ALA A 191 17.33 1.46 -0.10
N ALA A 192 17.79 1.84 -1.30
CA ALA A 192 17.17 1.41 -2.55
C ALA A 192 17.23 -0.11 -2.75
N ASP A 193 18.29 -0.75 -2.29
CA ASP A 193 18.49 -2.20 -2.29
C ASP A 193 17.52 -2.96 -1.38
N ARG A 194 16.86 -2.23 -0.48
CA ARG A 194 15.83 -2.74 0.43
C ARG A 194 14.41 -2.61 -0.13
N VAL A 195 14.22 -1.92 -1.26
CA VAL A 195 12.88 -1.70 -1.82
C VAL A 195 12.43 -2.94 -2.59
N GLY A 196 11.44 -3.66 -2.04
CA GLY A 196 10.83 -4.84 -2.67
C GLY A 196 9.51 -4.57 -3.39
N HIS A 197 8.82 -3.47 -3.01
CA HIS A 197 7.55 -3.06 -3.60
C HIS A 197 7.40 -1.54 -3.53
N VAL A 198 6.58 -0.96 -4.40
CA VAL A 198 6.40 0.50 -4.44
C VAL A 198 4.93 0.88 -4.60
N HIS A 199 4.43 1.70 -3.67
CA HIS A 199 3.18 2.42 -3.81
C HIS A 199 3.49 3.88 -4.12
N LEU A 200 3.01 4.37 -5.26
CA LEU A 200 3.13 5.77 -5.64
C LEU A 200 1.86 6.51 -5.25
N LYS A 201 1.97 7.33 -4.23
CA LYS A 201 0.92 8.26 -3.76
C LYS A 201 1.45 9.69 -3.83
N ASP A 202 0.67 10.59 -4.41
CA ASP A 202 0.98 12.02 -4.38
C ASP A 202 0.18 12.72 -3.27
N VAL A 203 0.77 13.69 -2.61
CA VAL A 203 0.25 14.27 -1.37
C VAL A 203 0.15 15.77 -1.49
N ARG A 204 -0.96 16.34 -0.99
CA ARG A 204 -1.06 17.77 -0.74
C ARG A 204 -0.39 18.10 0.59
N THR A 205 0.78 18.71 0.54
CA THR A 205 1.65 18.97 1.71
C THR A 205 0.99 19.83 2.76
N ALA A 206 0.13 20.76 2.37
CA ALA A 206 -0.65 21.60 3.30
C ALA A 206 -1.62 20.75 4.15
N VAL A 207 -2.26 19.73 3.58
CA VAL A 207 -3.15 18.82 4.32
C VAL A 207 -2.32 17.88 5.20
N ALA A 208 -1.21 17.35 4.68
CA ALA A 208 -0.29 16.51 5.44
C ALA A 208 0.29 17.23 6.67
N ALA A 209 0.57 18.54 6.56
CA ALA A 209 1.02 19.34 7.70
C ALA A 209 0.00 19.38 8.85
N ARG A 210 -1.31 19.45 8.53
CA ARG A 210 -2.39 19.41 9.51
C ARG A 210 -2.54 18.06 10.20
N VAL A 211 -2.26 16.95 9.49
CA VAL A 211 -2.20 15.62 10.11
C VAL A 211 -1.02 15.55 11.09
N ARG A 212 0.16 16.01 10.66
CA ARG A 212 1.37 15.99 11.51
C ARG A 212 1.26 16.89 12.75
N SER A 213 0.54 18.01 12.68
CA SER A 213 0.28 18.87 13.84
C SER A 213 -0.82 18.32 14.76
N GLY A 214 -1.59 17.31 14.32
CA GLY A 214 -2.73 16.77 15.05
C GLY A 214 -4.01 17.60 14.90
N ASP A 215 -4.04 18.58 13.99
CA ASP A 215 -5.22 19.43 13.74
C ASP A 215 -6.35 18.68 13.03
N VAL A 216 -6.02 17.59 12.35
CA VAL A 216 -6.98 16.71 11.68
C VAL A 216 -6.50 15.25 11.79
N SER A 217 -7.43 14.31 11.96
CA SER A 217 -7.11 12.90 11.96
C SER A 217 -6.71 12.43 10.54
N TYR A 218 -5.99 11.31 10.45
CA TYR A 218 -5.60 10.75 9.15
C TYR A 218 -6.83 10.45 8.27
N THR A 219 -7.82 9.76 8.84
CA THR A 219 -9.03 9.38 8.10
C THR A 219 -9.80 10.61 7.59
N GLU A 220 -9.91 11.66 8.40
CA GLU A 220 -10.56 12.90 7.99
C GLU A 220 -9.74 13.66 6.93
N ALA A 221 -8.42 13.67 7.05
CA ALA A 221 -7.53 14.27 6.05
C ALA A 221 -7.67 13.59 4.67
N VAL A 222 -7.84 12.27 4.63
CA VAL A 222 -8.12 11.54 3.38
C VAL A 222 -9.44 12.04 2.76
N ARG A 223 -10.50 12.21 3.57
CA ARG A 223 -11.78 12.77 3.10
C ARG A 223 -11.64 14.20 2.57
N GLN A 224 -10.69 14.97 3.14
CA GLN A 224 -10.37 16.34 2.72
C GLN A 224 -9.38 16.39 1.54
N GLY A 225 -9.06 15.25 0.93
CA GLY A 225 -8.19 15.17 -0.24
C GLY A 225 -6.69 15.27 0.09
N LEU A 226 -6.25 14.63 1.17
CA LEU A 226 -4.83 14.47 1.50
C LEU A 226 -4.03 13.93 0.31
N TYR A 227 -4.56 12.90 -0.36
CA TYR A 227 -3.96 12.32 -1.54
C TYR A 227 -4.56 12.92 -2.82
N ALA A 228 -3.71 13.14 -3.80
CA ALA A 228 -4.05 13.64 -5.12
C ALA A 228 -3.69 12.63 -6.20
N SER A 229 -4.25 12.78 -7.40
CA SER A 229 -3.74 12.07 -8.57
C SER A 229 -2.26 12.40 -8.76
N LEU A 230 -1.45 11.44 -9.22
CA LEU A 230 -0.02 11.65 -9.45
C LEU A 230 0.21 12.88 -10.35
N GLY A 231 1.11 13.75 -9.93
CA GLY A 231 1.41 15.02 -10.58
C GLY A 231 0.41 16.16 -10.29
N GLN A 232 -0.56 15.92 -9.39
CA GLN A 232 -1.48 16.95 -8.89
C GLN A 232 -1.30 17.24 -7.39
N GLY A 233 -0.38 16.57 -6.75
CA GLY A 233 0.13 16.85 -5.41
C GLY A 233 1.45 17.60 -5.47
N ASP A 234 2.19 17.51 -4.39
CA ASP A 234 3.41 18.31 -4.19
C ASP A 234 4.69 17.43 -4.12
N LEU A 235 4.59 16.08 -4.26
CA LEU A 235 5.74 15.20 -4.15
C LEU A 235 6.51 15.07 -5.47
N ASP A 236 7.83 14.94 -5.40
CA ASP A 236 8.72 14.65 -6.53
C ASP A 236 8.64 13.16 -6.95
N ILE A 237 7.49 12.75 -7.50
CA ILE A 237 7.24 11.37 -7.94
C ILE A 237 8.21 10.96 -9.06
N GLU A 238 8.50 11.85 -10.00
CA GLU A 238 9.45 11.61 -11.09
C GLU A 238 10.86 11.34 -10.54
N GLY A 239 11.32 12.18 -9.61
CA GLY A 239 12.62 12.00 -8.99
C GLY A 239 12.73 10.74 -8.15
N VAL A 240 11.66 10.29 -7.50
CA VAL A 240 11.61 8.97 -6.80
C VAL A 240 11.71 7.84 -7.81
N TYR A 241 10.91 7.87 -8.88
CA TYR A 241 10.95 6.87 -9.94
C TYR A 241 12.35 6.75 -10.57
N ASP A 242 12.94 7.87 -10.96
CA ASP A 242 14.27 7.91 -11.58
C ASP A 242 15.36 7.30 -10.69
N ARG A 243 15.33 7.61 -9.40
CA ARG A 243 16.31 7.07 -8.43
C ARG A 243 16.14 5.57 -8.26
N LEU A 244 14.91 5.07 -8.16
CA LEU A 244 14.62 3.63 -8.09
C LEU A 244 15.12 2.91 -9.36
N ARG A 245 14.85 3.46 -10.54
CA ARG A 245 15.32 2.88 -11.81
C ARG A 245 16.85 2.88 -11.90
N LYS A 246 17.51 3.96 -11.52
CA LYS A 246 18.98 4.05 -11.47
C LYS A 246 19.59 3.06 -10.48
N ALA A 247 18.89 2.78 -9.37
CA ALA A 247 19.28 1.76 -8.39
C ALA A 247 18.99 0.32 -8.85
N GLY A 248 18.37 0.13 -10.02
CA GLY A 248 18.09 -1.21 -10.59
C GLY A 248 16.77 -1.84 -10.15
N TYR A 249 15.84 -1.08 -9.54
CA TYR A 249 14.52 -1.61 -9.17
C TYR A 249 13.75 -2.12 -10.40
N GLN A 250 13.27 -3.37 -10.35
CA GLN A 250 12.55 -4.07 -11.43
C GLN A 250 11.15 -4.55 -11.00
N GLY A 251 10.71 -4.16 -9.78
CA GLY A 251 9.43 -4.56 -9.20
C GLY A 251 8.25 -3.78 -9.76
N TRP A 252 7.11 -3.91 -9.08
CA TRP A 252 5.86 -3.25 -9.43
C TRP A 252 5.83 -1.81 -8.90
N PHE A 253 5.28 -0.92 -9.71
CA PHE A 253 4.82 0.40 -9.29
C PHE A 253 3.28 0.36 -9.21
N VAL A 254 2.75 0.42 -8.01
CA VAL A 254 1.30 0.48 -7.77
C VAL A 254 0.89 1.93 -7.67
N LEU A 255 -0.01 2.37 -8.54
CA LEU A 255 -0.54 3.72 -8.50
C LEU A 255 -1.70 3.74 -7.50
N GLU A 256 -1.52 4.44 -6.40
CA GLU A 256 -2.49 4.50 -5.32
C GLU A 256 -2.89 5.93 -4.96
N GLN A 257 -4.16 6.08 -4.64
CA GLN A 257 -4.72 7.28 -4.04
C GLN A 257 -5.77 6.86 -3.04
N ASP A 258 -5.46 6.89 -1.74
CA ASP A 258 -6.47 6.55 -0.73
C ASP A 258 -7.66 7.46 -0.88
N THR A 259 -8.82 6.86 -1.10
CA THR A 259 -10.06 7.56 -1.42
C THR A 259 -11.17 7.10 -0.46
N ALA A 260 -11.86 8.05 0.16
CA ALA A 260 -13.03 7.79 0.99
C ALA A 260 -14.28 8.35 0.28
N LEU A 261 -15.12 7.46 -0.21
CA LEU A 261 -16.33 7.83 -0.94
C LEU A 261 -17.52 7.97 0.01
N THR A 262 -18.40 8.91 -0.25
CA THR A 262 -19.68 9.04 0.47
C THR A 262 -20.82 8.31 -0.25
N VAL A 263 -20.74 8.24 -1.58
CA VAL A 263 -21.72 7.58 -2.45
C VAL A 263 -21.00 6.92 -3.62
N GLU A 264 -21.69 6.07 -4.36
CA GLU A 264 -21.18 5.51 -5.59
C GLU A 264 -21.04 6.58 -6.66
N PRO A 265 -19.84 6.81 -7.23
CA PRO A 265 -19.67 7.79 -8.31
C PRO A 265 -20.27 7.27 -9.63
N ALA A 266 -20.58 8.19 -10.56
CA ALA A 266 -20.95 7.78 -11.92
C ALA A 266 -19.80 7.02 -12.61
N PRO A 267 -20.09 6.16 -13.60
CA PRO A 267 -19.06 5.42 -14.34
C PRO A 267 -18.00 6.36 -14.95
N GLN A 268 -16.72 6.00 -14.79
CA GLN A 268 -15.56 6.76 -15.27
C GLN A 268 -15.34 8.14 -14.61
N GLU A 269 -16.10 8.46 -13.56
CA GLU A 269 -15.93 9.67 -12.75
C GLU A 269 -15.21 9.34 -11.42
N GLY A 270 -14.91 10.37 -10.63
CA GLY A 270 -14.28 10.22 -9.31
C GLY A 270 -12.98 9.41 -9.37
N PRO A 271 -12.93 8.25 -8.69
CA PRO A 271 -11.74 7.41 -8.64
C PRO A 271 -11.18 7.01 -10.02
N ALA A 272 -12.05 6.64 -10.96
CA ALA A 272 -11.61 6.27 -12.31
C ALA A 272 -10.97 7.43 -13.06
N ALA A 273 -11.53 8.65 -12.94
CA ALA A 273 -10.93 9.84 -13.52
C ALA A 273 -9.57 10.18 -12.87
N ALA A 274 -9.47 10.05 -11.53
CA ALA A 274 -8.23 10.26 -10.79
C ALA A 274 -7.15 9.24 -11.18
N ALA A 275 -7.51 7.96 -11.27
CA ALA A 275 -6.60 6.89 -11.69
C ALA A 275 -6.12 7.08 -13.14
N ARG A 276 -6.99 7.58 -14.04
CA ARG A 276 -6.60 7.94 -15.41
C ARG A 276 -5.55 9.03 -15.43
N GLN A 277 -5.73 10.11 -14.67
CA GLN A 277 -4.76 11.21 -14.57
C GLN A 277 -3.41 10.70 -14.04
N SER A 278 -3.44 9.84 -13.01
CA SER A 278 -2.24 9.22 -12.43
C SER A 278 -1.51 8.34 -13.46
N LEU A 279 -2.24 7.53 -14.22
CA LEU A 279 -1.66 6.65 -15.23
C LEU A 279 -1.07 7.46 -16.41
N GLU A 280 -1.74 8.50 -16.87
CA GLU A 280 -1.25 9.41 -17.90
C GLU A 280 0.00 10.17 -17.45
N TYR A 281 0.02 10.66 -16.20
CA TYR A 281 1.20 11.31 -15.66
C TYR A 281 2.36 10.33 -15.57
N PHE A 282 2.13 9.14 -15.01
CA PHE A 282 3.17 8.12 -14.87
C PHE A 282 3.66 7.63 -16.24
N GLY A 283 2.76 7.47 -17.22
CA GLY A 283 3.12 7.15 -18.61
C GLY A 283 4.10 8.16 -19.23
N ARG A 284 3.94 9.46 -18.96
CA ARG A 284 4.87 10.50 -19.44
C ARG A 284 6.26 10.35 -18.85
N ILE A 285 6.38 10.16 -17.52
CA ILE A 285 7.69 10.03 -16.88
C ILE A 285 8.43 8.74 -17.24
N VAL A 286 7.73 7.70 -17.63
CA VAL A 286 8.35 6.43 -18.04
C VAL A 286 8.61 6.33 -19.54
N GLY A 287 8.21 7.35 -20.31
CA GLY A 287 8.44 7.41 -21.75
C GLY A 287 7.55 6.47 -22.59
N VAL A 288 6.42 6.01 -22.03
CA VAL A 288 5.41 5.24 -22.77
C VAL A 288 4.42 6.24 -23.34
N LYS A 289 4.37 6.33 -24.71
CA LYS A 289 3.36 7.14 -25.43
C LYS A 289 2.06 6.37 -25.59
#